data_61fd8c37e41588daf3c1bff68c7c5d87
#
_entry.id   61fd8c37e41588daf3c1bff68c7c5d87
#
_cell.length_a   1.000
_cell.length_b   1.000
_cell.length_c   1.000
_cell.angle_alpha   90.00
_cell.angle_beta   90.00
_cell.angle_gamma   90.00
#
_symmetry.space_group_name_H-M   'P 1'
#
loop_
_entity.id
_entity.type
_entity.pdbx_description
1 polymer ?
#
loop_
_entity_poly.entity_id
_entity_poly.type
_entity_poly.pdbx_seq_one_letter_code
_entity_poly.pdbx_strand_id
1 'polypeptide(L)'
;MVGKKIIYVHGFMSAGSTHTAQILRDYMPQATVIAPDLPIHPEEAMELLRNLVKTENPDLIIGTSMGGMYTEMLYGVDRICVNPAFQMGSTITESNMMGKQVYQNERQDGEKEVIVTKALVKEYKEMTEQCFAQVTEEEQLKVFGLFGDEDPIVHTFDLFSEHYTQAIHFHGEHRLIEKAIFHYLMPVIRWIDDRQEGRERCTVLISQDTLADGYGKPKSSLHKAYELLLDNYNVYFVSPAPTNNPSVITEQQAWIEETFSAPAWNHAIFTNQPQLLYGDYFISSTEQPDFLGTVLRFGSDEFKTWEEIITYFERLGGQ
;
A
#
# COMPACT_ATOMS: atom_id res chain seq x y z
N MET A 1 14.49 2.00 -2.74
CA MET A 1 14.67 3.38 -2.19
C MET A 1 16.13 3.69 -1.83
N VAL A 2 17.11 3.18 -2.60
CA VAL A 2 18.55 3.42 -2.33
C VAL A 2 18.91 4.87 -2.59
N GLY A 3 19.50 5.57 -1.60
CA GLY A 3 19.92 6.97 -1.71
C GLY A 3 18.76 8.00 -1.71
N LYS A 4 17.51 7.55 -1.55
CA LYS A 4 16.30 8.37 -1.58
C LYS A 4 15.92 8.90 -0.21
N LYS A 5 15.12 9.95 -0.19
CA LYS A 5 14.60 10.57 1.02
C LYS A 5 13.09 10.30 1.14
N ILE A 6 12.69 9.86 2.32
CA ILE A 6 11.30 9.60 2.67
C ILE A 6 10.91 10.49 3.84
N ILE A 7 9.83 11.24 3.71
CA ILE A 7 9.22 11.94 4.84
C ILE A 7 8.10 11.06 5.39
N TYR A 8 8.16 10.73 6.68
CA TYR A 8 7.08 10.08 7.40
C TYR A 8 6.32 11.07 8.27
N VAL A 9 5.01 11.14 8.07
CA VAL A 9 4.09 12.08 8.75
C VAL A 9 3.21 11.29 9.71
N HIS A 10 3.42 11.49 11.02
CA HIS A 10 2.75 10.74 12.06
C HIS A 10 1.29 11.17 12.30
N GLY A 11 0.51 10.32 12.96
CA GLY A 11 -0.88 10.59 13.34
C GLY A 11 -1.03 11.52 14.55
N PHE A 12 -2.29 11.83 14.88
CA PHE A 12 -2.65 12.68 16.02
C PHE A 12 -2.14 12.09 17.34
N MET A 13 -1.65 12.94 18.25
CA MET A 13 -1.07 12.55 19.53
C MET A 13 0.14 11.60 19.46
N SER A 14 0.78 11.51 18.31
CA SER A 14 2.02 10.76 18.10
C SER A 14 3.22 11.71 17.97
N ALA A 15 4.38 11.22 17.55
CA ALA A 15 5.62 11.98 17.36
C ALA A 15 6.46 11.35 16.25
N GLY A 16 7.53 12.02 15.82
CA GLY A 16 8.50 11.50 14.85
C GLY A 16 9.27 10.27 15.34
N SER A 17 9.29 10.01 16.65
CA SER A 17 9.89 8.83 17.29
C SER A 17 9.00 7.57 17.24
N THR A 18 7.88 7.60 16.49
CA THR A 18 6.94 6.46 16.40
C THR A 18 7.62 5.18 15.90
N HIS A 19 7.09 4.05 16.37
CA HIS A 19 7.57 2.72 15.97
C HIS A 19 7.50 2.50 14.44
N THR A 20 6.48 3.02 13.77
CA THR A 20 6.39 2.96 12.30
C THR A 20 7.57 3.63 11.62
N ALA A 21 7.99 4.82 12.07
CA ALA A 21 9.16 5.49 11.53
C ALA A 21 10.45 4.69 11.75
N GLN A 22 10.56 4.00 12.91
CA GLN A 22 11.69 3.13 13.18
C GLN A 22 11.70 1.91 12.26
N ILE A 23 10.58 1.23 12.10
CA ILE A 23 10.46 0.09 11.17
C ILE A 23 10.85 0.50 9.74
N LEU A 24 10.39 1.66 9.26
CA LEU A 24 10.77 2.14 7.92
C LEU A 24 12.29 2.33 7.79
N ARG A 25 12.96 2.83 8.83
CA ARG A 25 14.44 2.94 8.85
C ARG A 25 15.11 1.58 8.83
N ASP A 26 14.60 0.61 9.58
CA ASP A 26 15.16 -0.72 9.69
C ASP A 26 15.02 -1.53 8.38
N TYR A 27 13.88 -1.41 7.72
CA TYR A 27 13.63 -2.10 6.44
C TYR A 27 14.24 -1.40 5.23
N MET A 28 14.54 -0.10 5.34
CA MET A 28 15.13 0.69 4.26
C MET A 28 16.42 1.39 4.72
N PRO A 29 17.45 0.64 5.14
CA PRO A 29 18.67 1.22 5.73
C PRO A 29 19.49 2.08 4.75
N GLN A 30 19.21 1.99 3.45
CA GLN A 30 19.86 2.80 2.41
C GLN A 30 19.04 4.03 2.01
N ALA A 31 17.87 4.23 2.60
CA ALA A 31 17.08 5.44 2.45
C ALA A 31 17.22 6.34 3.69
N THR A 32 16.98 7.63 3.51
CA THR A 32 16.92 8.58 4.62
C THR A 32 15.46 8.80 5.01
N VAL A 33 15.04 8.32 6.17
CA VAL A 33 13.67 8.51 6.70
C VAL A 33 13.64 9.67 7.68
N ILE A 34 13.00 10.77 7.27
CA ILE A 34 12.81 12.00 8.04
C ILE A 34 11.40 11.95 8.65
N ALA A 35 11.31 12.01 9.96
CA ALA A 35 10.04 11.98 10.68
C ALA A 35 10.03 13.15 11.70
N PRO A 36 9.47 14.32 11.33
CA PRO A 36 9.41 15.47 12.22
C PRO A 36 8.33 15.27 13.30
N ASP A 37 8.49 15.93 14.44
CA ASP A 37 7.38 16.17 15.35
C ASP A 37 6.51 17.29 14.78
N LEU A 38 5.21 17.05 14.70
CA LEU A 38 4.27 18.03 14.17
C LEU A 38 3.74 18.96 15.26
N PRO A 39 3.62 20.26 14.99
CA PRO A 39 2.80 21.17 15.81
C PRO A 39 1.37 20.64 15.91
N ILE A 40 0.71 20.94 17.03
CA ILE A 40 -0.69 20.50 17.24
C ILE A 40 -1.67 21.33 16.39
N HIS A 41 -1.32 22.57 16.08
CA HIS A 41 -2.11 23.44 15.23
C HIS A 41 -1.92 23.06 13.75
N PRO A 42 -2.99 22.74 13.02
CA PRO A 42 -2.88 22.14 11.68
C PRO A 42 -2.21 23.06 10.64
N GLU A 43 -2.41 24.37 10.71
CA GLU A 43 -1.76 25.31 9.77
C GLU A 43 -0.25 25.37 10.00
N GLU A 44 0.20 25.39 11.25
CA GLU A 44 1.62 25.34 11.61
C GLU A 44 2.28 24.02 11.17
N ALA A 45 1.54 22.91 11.33
CA ALA A 45 1.99 21.59 10.88
C ALA A 45 2.15 21.55 9.36
N MET A 46 1.18 22.09 8.62
CA MET A 46 1.26 22.16 7.14
C MET A 46 2.37 23.09 6.66
N GLU A 47 2.60 24.20 7.33
CA GLU A 47 3.71 25.12 7.02
C GLU A 47 5.06 24.41 7.23
N LEU A 48 5.24 23.72 8.35
CA LEU A 48 6.43 22.91 8.64
C LEU A 48 6.64 21.85 7.55
N LEU A 49 5.60 21.09 7.19
CA LEU A 49 5.69 20.03 6.18
C LEU A 49 6.01 20.59 4.79
N ARG A 50 5.37 21.66 4.36
CA ARG A 50 5.65 22.33 3.08
C ARG A 50 7.10 22.83 3.02
N ASN A 51 7.60 23.41 4.10
CA ASN A 51 8.99 23.85 4.20
C ASN A 51 9.95 22.66 4.15
N LEU A 52 9.63 21.57 4.85
CA LEU A 52 10.43 20.35 4.85
C LEU A 52 10.49 19.71 3.46
N VAL A 53 9.36 19.61 2.76
CA VAL A 53 9.31 19.14 1.36
C VAL A 53 10.19 20.00 0.46
N LYS A 54 10.13 21.31 0.61
CA LYS A 54 10.93 22.25 -0.21
C LYS A 54 12.43 22.13 0.07
N THR A 55 12.84 21.93 1.32
CA THR A 55 14.26 21.89 1.71
C THR A 55 14.89 20.53 1.49
N GLU A 56 14.15 19.45 1.77
CA GLU A 56 14.65 18.08 1.67
C GLU A 56 14.48 17.47 0.28
N ASN A 57 13.52 17.98 -0.51
CA ASN A 57 13.15 17.44 -1.81
C ASN A 57 12.98 15.91 -1.75
N PRO A 58 11.98 15.40 -1.00
CA PRO A 58 11.81 13.95 -0.78
C PRO A 58 11.35 13.26 -2.05
N ASP A 59 11.70 11.99 -2.16
CA ASP A 59 11.24 11.09 -3.24
C ASP A 59 9.87 10.46 -2.92
N LEU A 60 9.53 10.40 -1.62
CA LEU A 60 8.28 9.81 -1.15
C LEU A 60 7.83 10.44 0.17
N ILE A 61 6.53 10.64 0.32
CA ILE A 61 5.91 11.03 1.59
C ILE A 61 4.94 9.94 2.02
N ILE A 62 5.03 9.49 3.28
CA ILE A 62 4.14 8.49 3.85
C ILE A 62 3.46 9.09 5.07
N GLY A 63 2.15 9.13 5.10
CA GLY A 63 1.41 9.64 6.24
C GLY A 63 0.37 8.67 6.76
N THR A 64 0.19 8.65 8.09
CA THR A 64 -0.79 7.78 8.75
C THR A 64 -1.83 8.60 9.50
N SER A 65 -3.11 8.26 9.38
CA SER A 65 -4.21 8.93 10.07
C SER A 65 -4.25 10.45 9.78
N MET A 66 -4.13 11.33 10.78
CA MET A 66 -3.96 12.77 10.60
C MET A 66 -2.79 13.09 9.66
N GLY A 67 -1.67 12.38 9.80
CA GLY A 67 -0.53 12.52 8.90
C GLY A 67 -0.86 12.15 7.46
N GLY A 68 -1.77 11.20 7.24
CA GLY A 68 -2.29 10.84 5.92
C GLY A 68 -3.12 11.97 5.30
N MET A 69 -3.90 12.69 6.10
CA MET A 69 -4.62 13.89 5.68
C MET A 69 -3.64 14.98 5.20
N TYR A 70 -2.59 15.27 5.97
CA TYR A 70 -1.58 16.24 5.57
C TYR A 70 -0.82 15.80 4.32
N THR A 71 -0.48 14.50 4.25
CA THR A 71 0.27 13.93 3.12
C THR A 71 -0.50 14.11 1.81
N GLU A 72 -1.82 13.93 1.80
CA GLU A 72 -2.64 14.18 0.62
C GLU A 72 -2.43 15.59 0.05
N MET A 73 -2.34 16.61 0.90
CA MET A 73 -2.18 18.01 0.51
C MET A 73 -0.75 18.44 0.12
N LEU A 74 0.23 17.54 0.16
CA LEU A 74 1.63 17.80 -0.22
C LEU A 74 1.89 17.44 -1.69
N TYR A 75 1.26 18.15 -2.60
CA TYR A 75 1.26 17.90 -4.04
C TYR A 75 2.66 17.91 -4.68
N GLY A 76 2.79 17.23 -5.82
CA GLY A 76 4.01 17.20 -6.63
C GLY A 76 5.00 16.08 -6.28
N VAL A 77 4.80 15.36 -5.18
CA VAL A 77 5.64 14.25 -4.71
C VAL A 77 4.83 12.96 -4.70
N ASP A 78 5.48 11.81 -4.86
CA ASP A 78 4.84 10.50 -4.64
C ASP A 78 4.43 10.35 -3.17
N ARG A 79 3.21 9.87 -2.92
CA ARG A 79 2.61 9.86 -1.58
C ARG A 79 1.87 8.55 -1.29
N ILE A 80 1.93 8.13 -0.03
CA ILE A 80 1.12 7.04 0.49
C ILE A 80 0.35 7.55 1.70
N CYS A 81 -0.98 7.54 1.61
CA CYS A 81 -1.89 7.93 2.68
C CYS A 81 -2.46 6.65 3.32
N VAL A 82 -2.13 6.39 4.58
CA VAL A 82 -2.60 5.20 5.29
C VAL A 82 -3.66 5.58 6.29
N ASN A 83 -4.86 5.00 6.17
CA ASN A 83 -6.02 5.33 6.99
C ASN A 83 -6.19 6.85 7.18
N PRO A 84 -6.17 7.67 6.10
CA PRO A 84 -6.11 9.12 6.20
C PRO A 84 -7.37 9.70 6.83
N ALA A 85 -7.21 10.50 7.88
CA ALA A 85 -8.31 11.08 8.64
C ALA A 85 -8.84 12.38 8.01
N PHE A 86 -9.44 12.31 6.82
CA PHE A 86 -10.00 13.47 6.11
C PHE A 86 -11.19 14.13 6.81
N GLN A 87 -11.63 13.59 7.94
CA GLN A 87 -12.68 14.15 8.79
C GLN A 87 -12.14 14.39 10.20
N MET A 88 -10.89 14.88 10.32
CA MET A 88 -10.14 14.95 11.59
C MET A 88 -10.90 15.68 12.70
N GLY A 89 -11.57 16.78 12.39
CA GLY A 89 -12.38 17.50 13.38
C GLY A 89 -13.52 16.67 13.98
N SER A 90 -14.18 15.84 13.17
CA SER A 90 -15.22 14.90 13.63
C SER A 90 -14.56 13.72 14.36
N THR A 91 -13.48 13.18 13.86
CA THR A 91 -12.71 12.09 14.47
C THR A 91 -12.29 12.42 15.91
N ILE A 92 -11.77 13.65 16.15
CA ILE A 92 -11.40 14.11 17.50
C ILE A 92 -12.62 14.09 18.44
N THR A 93 -13.77 14.55 17.95
CA THR A 93 -14.98 14.67 18.76
C THR A 93 -15.59 13.30 19.07
N GLU A 94 -15.72 12.44 18.07
CA GLU A 94 -16.34 11.12 18.16
C GLU A 94 -15.49 10.13 18.95
N SER A 95 -14.15 10.23 18.82
CA SER A 95 -13.20 9.40 19.58
C SER A 95 -12.89 9.94 20.98
N ASN A 96 -13.66 10.92 21.47
CA ASN A 96 -13.52 11.52 22.81
C ASN A 96 -12.09 12.03 23.12
N MET A 97 -11.43 12.62 22.12
CA MET A 97 -10.06 13.16 22.24
C MET A 97 -10.03 14.63 22.67
N MET A 98 -11.13 15.16 23.23
CA MET A 98 -11.22 16.52 23.77
C MET A 98 -10.56 16.62 25.15
N GLY A 99 -10.10 17.83 25.49
CA GLY A 99 -9.50 18.11 26.80
C GLY A 99 -8.01 17.75 26.87
N LYS A 100 -7.54 17.35 28.03
CA LYS A 100 -6.14 17.00 28.27
C LYS A 100 -5.82 15.65 27.60
N GLN A 101 -4.83 15.66 26.72
CA GLN A 101 -4.31 14.48 26.04
C GLN A 101 -2.81 14.35 26.30
N VAL A 102 -2.32 13.10 26.30
CA VAL A 102 -0.90 12.76 26.48
C VAL A 102 -0.36 12.22 25.16
N TYR A 103 0.81 12.70 24.75
CA TYR A 103 1.47 12.15 23.56
C TYR A 103 1.85 10.69 23.78
N GLN A 104 1.60 9.85 22.78
CA GLN A 104 1.85 8.41 22.86
C GLN A 104 3.33 8.07 22.69
N ASN A 105 4.11 8.96 22.09
CA ASN A 105 5.52 8.81 21.81
C ASN A 105 6.30 10.01 22.35
N GLU A 106 7.56 9.79 22.66
CA GLU A 106 8.45 10.86 23.13
C GLU A 106 8.73 11.85 21.98
N ARG A 107 8.55 13.14 22.27
CA ARG A 107 8.81 14.23 21.34
C ARG A 107 10.20 14.84 21.58
N GLN A 108 10.81 15.33 20.51
CA GLN A 108 12.15 15.99 20.57
C GLN A 108 12.10 17.32 21.33
N ASP A 109 10.94 18.02 21.28
CA ASP A 109 10.72 19.26 22.02
C ASP A 109 10.45 19.03 23.53
N GLY A 110 10.27 17.77 23.95
CA GLY A 110 10.02 17.40 25.34
C GLY A 110 8.58 17.62 25.82
N GLU A 111 7.68 18.05 24.93
CA GLU A 111 6.24 18.16 25.28
C GLU A 111 5.65 16.78 25.53
N LYS A 112 4.91 16.64 26.63
CA LYS A 112 4.29 15.37 27.04
C LYS A 112 2.77 15.37 26.89
N GLU A 113 2.14 16.52 26.91
CA GLU A 113 0.70 16.66 26.94
C GLU A 113 0.24 17.94 26.25
N VAL A 114 -0.99 17.93 25.80
CA VAL A 114 -1.65 19.07 25.16
C VAL A 114 -3.12 19.16 25.58
N ILE A 115 -3.70 20.33 25.48
CA ILE A 115 -5.14 20.53 25.72
C ILE A 115 -5.83 20.69 24.36
N VAL A 116 -6.65 19.71 23.99
CA VAL A 116 -7.48 19.75 22.79
C VAL A 116 -8.74 20.54 23.05
N THR A 117 -8.82 21.72 22.47
CA THR A 117 -9.92 22.69 22.66
C THR A 117 -10.92 22.62 21.52
N LYS A 118 -12.11 23.23 21.71
CA LYS A 118 -13.09 23.41 20.61
C LYS A 118 -12.55 24.29 19.48
N ALA A 119 -11.67 25.24 19.80
CA ALA A 119 -11.01 26.08 18.80
C ALA A 119 -10.09 25.20 17.90
N LEU A 120 -9.27 24.34 18.50
CA LEU A 120 -8.42 23.40 17.75
C LEU A 120 -9.24 22.44 16.87
N VAL A 121 -10.37 21.94 17.37
CA VAL A 121 -11.28 21.10 16.53
C VAL A 121 -11.81 21.89 15.33
N LYS A 122 -12.11 23.17 15.50
CA LYS A 122 -12.54 24.03 14.39
C LYS A 122 -11.42 24.21 13.36
N GLU A 123 -10.18 24.44 13.80
CA GLU A 123 -8.99 24.54 12.91
C GLU A 123 -8.83 23.25 12.08
N TYR A 124 -8.99 22.07 12.69
CA TYR A 124 -8.95 20.80 11.95
C TYR A 124 -10.10 20.65 10.95
N LYS A 125 -11.30 21.13 11.25
CA LYS A 125 -12.41 21.15 10.28
C LYS A 125 -12.09 22.05 9.08
N GLU A 126 -11.56 23.25 9.32
CA GLU A 126 -11.15 24.18 8.29
C GLU A 126 -9.99 23.62 7.46
N MET A 127 -9.06 22.87 8.08
CA MET A 127 -7.97 22.19 7.37
C MET A 127 -8.50 21.07 6.46
N THR A 128 -9.44 20.25 6.93
CA THR A 128 -10.00 19.16 6.11
C THR A 128 -10.77 19.65 4.88
N GLU A 129 -11.29 20.87 4.89
CA GLU A 129 -11.92 21.49 3.72
C GLU A 129 -10.91 21.81 2.60
N GLN A 130 -9.61 21.81 2.89
CA GLN A 130 -8.55 22.03 1.90
C GLN A 130 -8.09 20.74 1.23
N CYS A 131 -8.48 19.55 1.71
CA CYS A 131 -8.16 18.28 1.10
C CYS A 131 -8.72 18.21 -0.32
N PHE A 132 -8.00 17.52 -1.21
CA PHE A 132 -8.37 17.29 -2.62
C PHE A 132 -8.48 18.55 -3.49
N ALA A 133 -8.04 19.72 -3.01
CA ALA A 133 -8.21 21.00 -3.72
C ALA A 133 -7.40 21.12 -5.02
N GLN A 134 -6.31 20.36 -5.19
CA GLN A 134 -5.40 20.45 -6.33
C GLN A 134 -5.18 19.09 -7.03
N VAL A 135 -6.16 18.20 -6.97
CA VAL A 135 -6.08 16.90 -7.64
C VAL A 135 -6.18 17.09 -9.16
N THR A 136 -5.13 16.72 -9.87
CA THR A 136 -5.06 16.68 -11.33
C THR A 136 -4.86 15.24 -11.79
N GLU A 137 -4.99 14.96 -13.09
CA GLU A 137 -4.71 13.62 -13.64
C GLU A 137 -3.27 13.17 -13.32
N GLU A 138 -2.30 14.08 -13.32
CA GLU A 138 -0.92 13.78 -12.93
C GLU A 138 -0.80 13.44 -11.44
N GLU A 139 -1.49 14.20 -10.58
CA GLU A 139 -1.48 13.93 -9.14
C GLU A 139 -2.15 12.59 -8.79
N GLN A 140 -3.19 12.18 -9.51
CA GLN A 140 -3.83 10.88 -9.31
C GLN A 140 -2.86 9.70 -9.48
N LEU A 141 -1.85 9.82 -10.32
CA LEU A 141 -0.84 8.78 -10.54
C LEU A 141 0.22 8.73 -9.42
N LYS A 142 0.32 9.77 -8.59
CA LYS A 142 1.34 9.91 -7.54
C LYS A 142 0.84 9.46 -6.16
N VAL A 143 -0.45 9.17 -5.99
CA VAL A 143 -1.03 8.94 -4.67
C VAL A 143 -1.62 7.55 -4.54
N PHE A 144 -1.17 6.82 -3.51
CA PHE A 144 -1.77 5.58 -3.05
C PHE A 144 -2.48 5.80 -1.71
N GLY A 145 -3.70 5.28 -1.59
CA GLY A 145 -4.43 5.18 -0.33
C GLY A 145 -4.44 3.74 0.15
N LEU A 146 -4.05 3.51 1.40
CA LEU A 146 -4.14 2.21 2.06
C LEU A 146 -5.17 2.30 3.19
N PHE A 147 -6.17 1.44 3.20
CA PHE A 147 -7.30 1.48 4.12
C PHE A 147 -7.49 0.15 4.81
N GLY A 148 -7.43 0.14 6.15
CA GLY A 148 -7.71 -1.04 6.96
C GLY A 148 -9.21 -1.37 6.92
N ASP A 149 -9.56 -2.59 6.55
CA ASP A 149 -10.94 -3.08 6.47
C ASP A 149 -11.60 -3.26 7.85
N GLU A 150 -10.80 -3.33 8.91
CA GLU A 150 -11.22 -3.42 10.31
C GLU A 150 -10.94 -2.13 11.10
N ASP A 151 -10.70 -0.98 10.43
CA ASP A 151 -10.43 0.31 11.10
C ASP A 151 -11.70 0.81 11.81
N PRO A 152 -11.73 0.90 13.16
CA PRO A 152 -12.90 1.38 13.89
C PRO A 152 -12.99 2.90 13.99
N ILE A 153 -12.01 3.66 13.47
CA ILE A 153 -11.86 5.09 13.72
C ILE A 153 -12.09 5.91 12.45
N VAL A 154 -11.54 5.47 11.32
CA VAL A 154 -11.51 6.23 10.07
C VAL A 154 -12.14 5.43 8.94
N HIS A 155 -13.15 6.01 8.28
CA HIS A 155 -13.90 5.40 7.18
C HIS A 155 -13.93 6.35 5.99
N THR A 156 -12.77 6.56 5.36
CA THR A 156 -12.60 7.56 4.29
C THR A 156 -12.22 6.97 2.93
N PHE A 157 -12.37 5.65 2.76
CA PHE A 157 -12.09 4.96 1.52
C PHE A 157 -12.91 5.51 0.35
N ASP A 158 -14.23 5.62 0.53
CA ASP A 158 -15.13 6.10 -0.53
C ASP A 158 -14.78 7.54 -0.92
N LEU A 159 -14.58 8.42 0.06
CA LEU A 159 -14.17 9.80 -0.17
C LEU A 159 -12.84 9.90 -0.93
N PHE A 160 -11.85 9.09 -0.57
CA PHE A 160 -10.57 9.05 -1.28
C PHE A 160 -10.77 8.54 -2.72
N SER A 161 -11.59 7.50 -2.91
CA SER A 161 -11.83 6.86 -4.21
C SER A 161 -12.58 7.76 -5.19
N GLU A 162 -13.29 8.79 -4.71
CA GLU A 162 -13.88 9.82 -5.57
C GLU A 162 -12.83 10.68 -6.28
N HIS A 163 -11.63 10.78 -5.72
CA HIS A 163 -10.53 11.63 -6.21
C HIS A 163 -9.35 10.85 -6.78
N TYR A 164 -9.06 9.66 -6.22
CA TYR A 164 -7.89 8.86 -6.56
C TYR A 164 -8.26 7.42 -6.89
N THR A 165 -7.68 6.87 -7.94
CA THR A 165 -7.96 5.49 -8.38
C THR A 165 -7.15 4.43 -7.65
N GLN A 166 -6.04 4.82 -7.01
CA GLN A 166 -5.13 3.90 -6.32
C GLN A 166 -5.51 3.76 -4.83
N ALA A 167 -6.75 3.34 -4.59
CA ALA A 167 -7.30 3.08 -3.26
C ALA A 167 -7.31 1.58 -2.98
N ILE A 168 -6.59 1.15 -1.96
CA ILE A 168 -6.32 -0.26 -1.66
C ILE A 168 -6.83 -0.58 -0.26
N HIS A 169 -7.68 -1.60 -0.14
CA HIS A 169 -7.98 -2.20 1.16
C HIS A 169 -6.86 -3.14 1.60
N PHE A 170 -6.57 -3.15 2.89
CA PHE A 170 -5.73 -4.15 3.51
C PHE A 170 -6.42 -4.73 4.75
N HIS A 171 -6.11 -5.98 5.06
CA HIS A 171 -6.64 -6.62 6.27
C HIS A 171 -5.93 -6.09 7.50
N GLY A 172 -6.61 -5.25 8.26
CA GLY A 172 -6.07 -4.64 9.45
C GLY A 172 -6.88 -3.46 10.02
N GLU A 173 -6.45 -3.03 11.19
CA GLU A 173 -7.07 -1.96 11.96
C GLU A 173 -6.47 -0.57 11.63
N HIS A 174 -6.83 0.44 12.43
CA HIS A 174 -6.33 1.82 12.30
C HIS A 174 -4.81 1.94 12.41
N ARG A 175 -4.19 1.15 13.28
CA ARG A 175 -2.75 1.17 13.50
C ARG A 175 -2.03 0.23 12.52
N LEU A 176 -1.01 0.76 11.85
CA LEU A 176 -0.06 -0.05 11.10
C LEU A 176 0.83 -0.83 12.07
N ILE A 177 0.52 -2.10 12.26
CA ILE A 177 1.43 -3.05 12.92
C ILE A 177 2.53 -3.48 11.95
N GLU A 178 3.64 -4.01 12.46
CA GLU A 178 4.80 -4.41 11.65
C GLU A 178 4.43 -5.36 10.49
N LYS A 179 3.56 -6.33 10.75
CA LYS A 179 3.04 -7.24 9.72
C LYS A 179 2.34 -6.49 8.59
N ALA A 180 1.50 -5.50 8.92
CA ALA A 180 0.80 -4.69 7.92
C ALA A 180 1.77 -3.80 7.12
N ILE A 181 2.79 -3.26 7.76
CA ILE A 181 3.85 -2.52 7.07
C ILE A 181 4.53 -3.41 6.05
N PHE A 182 4.95 -4.61 6.45
CA PHE A 182 5.68 -5.53 5.58
C PHE A 182 4.83 -6.02 4.40
N HIS A 183 3.58 -6.45 4.66
CA HIS A 183 2.74 -7.07 3.63
C HIS A 183 2.00 -6.07 2.74
N TYR A 184 1.76 -4.84 3.19
CA TYR A 184 0.92 -3.89 2.44
C TYR A 184 1.66 -2.61 2.07
N LEU A 185 2.39 -2.00 3.00
CA LEU A 185 3.05 -0.73 2.75
C LEU A 185 4.33 -0.92 1.91
N MET A 186 5.18 -1.89 2.26
CA MET A 186 6.45 -2.13 1.56
C MET A 186 6.29 -2.48 0.08
N PRO A 187 5.31 -3.30 -0.35
CA PRO A 187 5.06 -3.53 -1.77
C PRO A 187 4.70 -2.26 -2.54
N VAL A 188 3.89 -1.38 -1.97
CA VAL A 188 3.54 -0.09 -2.60
C VAL A 188 4.76 0.82 -2.71
N ILE A 189 5.58 0.90 -1.67
CA ILE A 189 6.87 1.61 -1.70
C ILE A 189 7.75 1.07 -2.84
N ARG A 190 7.80 -0.25 -3.02
CA ARG A 190 8.58 -0.90 -4.08
C ARG A 190 8.06 -0.53 -5.47
N TRP A 191 6.74 -0.54 -5.70
CA TRP A 191 6.17 -0.10 -6.97
C TRP A 191 6.52 1.35 -7.31
N ILE A 192 6.46 2.24 -6.31
CA ILE A 192 6.86 3.63 -6.49
C ILE A 192 8.36 3.73 -6.83
N ASP A 193 9.21 3.00 -6.11
CA ASP A 193 10.66 2.98 -6.36
C ASP A 193 11.00 2.46 -7.75
N ASP A 194 10.38 1.36 -8.18
CA ASP A 194 10.57 0.79 -9.52
C ASP A 194 10.12 1.76 -10.62
N ARG A 195 8.97 2.42 -10.43
CA ARG A 195 8.47 3.44 -11.37
C ARG A 195 9.43 4.63 -11.49
N GLN A 196 9.92 5.14 -10.36
CA GLN A 196 10.86 6.27 -10.33
C GLN A 196 12.20 5.93 -11.01
N GLU A 197 12.68 4.71 -10.86
CA GLU A 197 13.92 4.24 -11.45
C GLU A 197 13.76 3.71 -12.88
N GLY A 198 12.53 3.60 -13.39
CA GLY A 198 12.26 2.96 -14.67
C GLY A 198 12.69 1.49 -14.70
N ARG A 199 12.62 0.79 -13.56
CA ARG A 199 12.99 -0.63 -13.49
C ARG A 199 11.87 -1.46 -14.10
N GLU A 200 12.22 -2.21 -15.13
CA GLU A 200 11.38 -3.26 -15.69
C GLU A 200 11.76 -4.60 -15.05
N ARG A 201 10.77 -5.23 -14.42
CA ARG A 201 10.92 -6.59 -13.88
C ARG A 201 10.30 -7.59 -14.83
N CYS A 202 10.90 -8.77 -14.92
CA CYS A 202 10.27 -9.89 -15.62
C CYS A 202 8.88 -10.17 -15.06
N THR A 203 7.95 -10.49 -15.94
CA THR A 203 6.55 -10.74 -15.60
C THR A 203 6.29 -12.24 -15.42
N VAL A 204 5.73 -12.58 -14.27
CA VAL A 204 5.23 -13.93 -13.97
C VAL A 204 3.70 -13.90 -13.98
N LEU A 205 3.11 -14.69 -14.87
CA LEU A 205 1.68 -14.96 -14.92
C LEU A 205 1.36 -16.21 -14.12
N ILE A 206 0.36 -16.16 -13.26
CA ILE A 206 -0.09 -17.30 -12.46
C ILE A 206 -1.55 -17.60 -12.81
N SER A 207 -1.79 -18.77 -13.39
CA SER A 207 -3.15 -19.20 -13.72
C SER A 207 -3.94 -19.59 -12.49
N GLN A 208 -5.20 -19.17 -12.42
CA GLN A 208 -6.11 -19.45 -11.32
C GLN A 208 -6.22 -20.94 -10.96
N ASP A 209 -6.13 -21.84 -11.93
CA ASP A 209 -6.21 -23.29 -11.73
C ASP A 209 -5.06 -23.86 -10.90
N THR A 210 -3.99 -23.07 -10.69
CA THR A 210 -2.86 -23.44 -9.83
C THR A 210 -2.99 -22.97 -8.39
N LEU A 211 -3.90 -22.03 -8.08
CA LEU A 211 -3.97 -21.34 -6.79
C LEU A 211 -4.68 -22.16 -5.72
N ALA A 212 -5.86 -22.67 -6.02
CA ALA A 212 -6.69 -23.45 -5.11
C ALA A 212 -7.66 -24.35 -5.88
N ASP A 213 -8.33 -25.25 -5.18
CA ASP A 213 -9.43 -26.02 -5.73
C ASP A 213 -10.73 -25.17 -5.65
N GLY A 214 -11.05 -24.48 -6.72
CA GLY A 214 -12.11 -23.47 -6.76
C GLY A 214 -11.71 -22.21 -5.98
N TYR A 215 -12.66 -21.58 -5.29
CA TYR A 215 -12.43 -20.44 -4.38
C TYR A 215 -12.15 -20.90 -2.95
N GLY A 216 -11.60 -22.09 -2.82
CA GLY A 216 -11.30 -22.70 -1.54
C GLY A 216 -10.00 -22.21 -0.92
N LYS A 217 -9.47 -22.99 0.00
CA LYS A 217 -8.22 -22.71 0.69
C LYS A 217 -7.06 -22.71 -0.30
N PRO A 218 -6.16 -21.71 -0.27
CA PRO A 218 -4.94 -21.68 -1.08
C PRO A 218 -4.11 -22.96 -0.94
N LYS A 219 -3.52 -23.42 -2.02
CA LYS A 219 -2.63 -24.59 -2.01
C LYS A 219 -1.43 -24.37 -1.10
N SER A 220 -0.91 -25.46 -0.55
CA SER A 220 0.28 -25.42 0.31
C SER A 220 1.43 -24.70 -0.39
N SER A 221 2.19 -23.90 0.36
CA SER A 221 3.36 -23.12 -0.08
C SER A 221 3.08 -22.04 -1.13
N LEU A 222 1.83 -21.84 -1.55
CA LEU A 222 1.46 -20.80 -2.51
C LEU A 222 1.86 -19.40 -2.01
N HIS A 223 1.53 -19.04 -0.75
CA HIS A 223 1.89 -17.74 -0.20
C HIS A 223 3.41 -17.52 -0.16
N LYS A 224 4.17 -18.55 0.26
CA LYS A 224 5.63 -18.50 0.27
C LYS A 224 6.19 -18.30 -1.13
N ALA A 225 5.63 -18.98 -2.15
CA ALA A 225 6.02 -18.80 -3.54
C ALA A 225 5.70 -17.38 -4.03
N TYR A 226 4.52 -16.87 -3.69
CA TYR A 226 4.10 -15.54 -4.07
C TYR A 226 5.00 -14.45 -3.47
N GLU A 227 5.33 -14.55 -2.17
CA GLU A 227 6.26 -13.64 -1.51
C GLU A 227 7.65 -13.64 -2.18
N LEU A 228 8.20 -14.82 -2.49
CA LEU A 228 9.47 -14.96 -3.20
C LEU A 228 9.42 -14.28 -4.58
N LEU A 229 8.33 -14.50 -5.33
CA LEU A 229 8.17 -13.92 -6.66
C LEU A 229 8.04 -12.40 -6.61
N LEU A 230 7.31 -11.86 -5.62
CA LEU A 230 7.15 -10.42 -5.47
C LEU A 230 8.46 -9.66 -5.25
N ASP A 231 9.47 -10.32 -4.70
CA ASP A 231 10.77 -9.68 -4.47
C ASP A 231 11.49 -9.33 -5.76
N ASN A 232 11.30 -10.12 -6.84
CA ASN A 232 12.08 -10.02 -8.05
C ASN A 232 11.29 -9.87 -9.34
N TYR A 233 9.97 -10.07 -9.31
CA TYR A 233 9.13 -10.14 -10.50
C TYR A 233 7.87 -9.28 -10.37
N ASN A 234 7.28 -8.91 -11.52
CA ASN A 234 5.91 -8.43 -11.60
C ASN A 234 4.98 -9.64 -11.68
N VAL A 235 4.13 -9.84 -10.69
CA VAL A 235 3.27 -11.02 -10.61
C VAL A 235 1.83 -10.65 -10.93
N TYR A 236 1.24 -11.34 -11.90
CA TYR A 236 -0.16 -11.17 -12.28
C TYR A 236 -0.91 -12.49 -12.22
N PHE A 237 -2.16 -12.45 -11.76
CA PHE A 237 -3.06 -13.59 -11.75
C PHE A 237 -3.89 -13.59 -13.03
N VAL A 238 -4.00 -14.76 -13.68
CA VAL A 238 -4.77 -14.95 -14.91
C VAL A 238 -5.95 -15.84 -14.62
N SER A 239 -7.16 -15.32 -14.84
CA SER A 239 -8.41 -16.00 -14.58
C SER A 239 -9.31 -16.01 -15.82
N PRO A 240 -10.15 -17.05 -16.02
CA PRO A 240 -11.17 -17.04 -17.05
C PRO A 240 -12.18 -15.91 -16.85
N ALA A 241 -12.75 -15.39 -17.94
CA ALA A 241 -13.83 -14.42 -17.94
C ALA A 241 -15.13 -15.06 -18.49
N PRO A 242 -15.88 -15.84 -17.69
CA PRO A 242 -17.07 -16.53 -18.18
C PRO A 242 -18.17 -15.55 -18.56
N THR A 243 -18.55 -15.52 -19.84
CA THR A 243 -19.54 -14.58 -20.38
C THR A 243 -20.99 -14.90 -19.99
N ASN A 244 -21.25 -16.16 -19.61
CA ASN A 244 -22.58 -16.63 -19.17
C ASN A 244 -22.80 -16.44 -17.65
N ASN A 245 -21.77 -16.12 -16.89
CA ASN A 245 -21.84 -15.85 -15.46
C ASN A 245 -20.83 -14.77 -15.04
N PRO A 246 -21.07 -13.49 -15.34
CA PRO A 246 -20.13 -12.42 -15.06
C PRO A 246 -19.85 -12.17 -13.58
N SER A 247 -20.75 -12.59 -12.66
CA SER A 247 -20.52 -12.42 -11.21
C SER A 247 -19.29 -13.17 -10.72
N VAL A 248 -18.93 -14.27 -11.40
CA VAL A 248 -17.72 -15.04 -11.10
C VAL A 248 -16.45 -14.18 -11.20
N ILE A 249 -16.40 -13.20 -12.11
CA ILE A 249 -15.24 -12.30 -12.23
C ILE A 249 -15.08 -11.47 -10.95
N THR A 250 -16.18 -10.89 -10.44
CA THR A 250 -16.14 -10.10 -9.20
C THR A 250 -15.75 -10.96 -7.99
N GLU A 251 -16.30 -12.17 -7.90
CA GLU A 251 -15.97 -13.12 -6.83
C GLU A 251 -14.50 -13.55 -6.88
N GLN A 252 -13.98 -13.80 -8.08
CA GLN A 252 -12.57 -14.14 -8.28
C GLN A 252 -11.63 -13.01 -7.91
N GLN A 253 -11.94 -11.80 -8.34
CA GLN A 253 -11.14 -10.63 -8.01
C GLN A 253 -11.11 -10.42 -6.49
N ALA A 254 -12.27 -10.45 -5.84
CA ALA A 254 -12.35 -10.33 -4.38
C ALA A 254 -11.54 -11.41 -3.66
N TRP A 255 -11.63 -12.67 -4.11
CA TRP A 255 -10.85 -13.77 -3.52
C TRP A 255 -9.33 -13.56 -3.68
N ILE A 256 -8.87 -13.11 -4.87
CA ILE A 256 -7.45 -12.83 -5.11
C ILE A 256 -6.96 -11.71 -4.19
N GLU A 257 -7.69 -10.61 -4.11
CA GLU A 257 -7.34 -9.46 -3.29
C GLU A 257 -7.38 -9.78 -1.79
N GLU A 258 -8.38 -10.56 -1.33
CA GLU A 258 -8.47 -11.03 0.05
C GLU A 258 -7.32 -12.00 0.39
N THR A 259 -6.97 -12.91 -0.53
CA THR A 259 -5.95 -13.93 -0.30
C THR A 259 -4.52 -13.35 -0.31
N PHE A 260 -4.23 -12.46 -1.24
CA PHE A 260 -2.87 -11.95 -1.50
C PHE A 260 -2.67 -10.47 -1.10
N SER A 261 -3.74 -9.79 -0.71
CA SER A 261 -3.73 -8.43 -0.19
C SER A 261 -3.23 -7.36 -1.18
N ALA A 262 -2.67 -6.27 -0.68
CA ALA A 262 -2.24 -5.12 -1.47
C ALA A 262 -1.36 -5.45 -2.69
N PRO A 263 -0.40 -6.38 -2.65
CA PRO A 263 0.39 -6.75 -3.82
C PRO A 263 -0.43 -7.30 -4.99
N ALA A 264 -1.60 -7.86 -4.73
CA ALA A 264 -2.49 -8.40 -5.76
C ALA A 264 -3.48 -7.34 -6.32
N TRP A 265 -3.57 -6.17 -5.69
CA TRP A 265 -4.44 -5.11 -6.15
C TRP A 265 -4.07 -4.68 -7.57
N ASN A 266 -5.08 -4.62 -8.46
CA ASN A 266 -4.91 -4.31 -9.89
C ASN A 266 -3.94 -5.25 -10.65
N HIS A 267 -3.69 -6.46 -10.13
CA HIS A 267 -2.80 -7.47 -10.73
C HIS A 267 -3.56 -8.73 -11.16
N ALA A 268 -4.87 -8.63 -11.36
CA ALA A 268 -5.71 -9.71 -11.91
C ALA A 268 -6.09 -9.42 -13.36
N ILE A 269 -5.88 -10.39 -14.23
CA ILE A 269 -6.22 -10.35 -15.66
C ILE A 269 -7.32 -11.37 -15.92
N PHE A 270 -8.49 -10.90 -16.35
CA PHE A 270 -9.62 -11.76 -16.71
C PHE A 270 -9.71 -11.89 -18.23
N THR A 271 -9.48 -13.10 -18.75
CA THR A 271 -9.49 -13.32 -20.20
C THR A 271 -9.89 -14.74 -20.57
N ASN A 272 -10.58 -14.88 -21.71
CA ASN A 272 -10.83 -16.17 -22.39
C ASN A 272 -9.80 -16.43 -23.50
N GLN A 273 -8.82 -15.55 -23.65
CA GLN A 273 -7.80 -15.61 -24.70
C GLN A 273 -6.39 -15.50 -24.09
N PRO A 274 -5.95 -16.47 -23.26
CA PRO A 274 -4.66 -16.40 -22.58
C PRO A 274 -3.47 -16.37 -23.56
N GLN A 275 -3.63 -16.87 -24.80
CA GLN A 275 -2.62 -16.81 -25.83
C GLN A 275 -2.28 -15.38 -26.32
N LEU A 276 -3.07 -14.39 -25.96
CA LEU A 276 -2.78 -12.97 -26.26
C LEU A 276 -1.96 -12.30 -25.16
N LEU A 277 -1.69 -13.00 -24.06
CA LEU A 277 -0.93 -12.44 -22.94
C LEU A 277 0.57 -12.48 -23.26
N TYR A 278 1.25 -11.43 -22.85
CA TYR A 278 2.69 -11.31 -22.88
C TYR A 278 3.26 -11.42 -21.46
N GLY A 279 4.37 -12.13 -21.33
CA GLY A 279 5.09 -12.29 -20.07
C GLY A 279 6.33 -13.17 -20.24
N ASP A 280 7.17 -13.23 -19.22
CA ASP A 280 8.40 -14.02 -19.25
C ASP A 280 8.18 -15.45 -18.76
N TYR A 281 7.31 -15.62 -17.76
CA TYR A 281 6.96 -16.90 -17.18
C TYR A 281 5.44 -17.06 -17.06
N PHE A 282 4.96 -18.28 -17.30
CA PHE A 282 3.54 -18.61 -17.08
C PHE A 282 3.42 -19.92 -16.28
N ILE A 283 2.95 -19.81 -15.04
CA ILE A 283 2.66 -20.95 -14.18
C ILE A 283 1.21 -21.37 -14.42
N SER A 284 1.00 -22.52 -15.04
CA SER A 284 -0.34 -23.01 -15.43
C SER A 284 -0.42 -24.54 -15.32
N SER A 285 -1.56 -25.11 -14.95
CA SER A 285 -1.78 -26.56 -14.98
C SER A 285 -2.05 -27.09 -16.39
N THR A 286 -2.40 -26.20 -17.32
CA THR A 286 -2.64 -26.53 -18.73
C THR A 286 -1.50 -26.09 -19.63
N GLU A 287 -1.39 -26.73 -20.79
CA GLU A 287 -0.43 -26.34 -21.80
C GLU A 287 -0.78 -24.98 -22.40
N GLN A 288 0.25 -24.16 -22.63
CA GLN A 288 0.14 -22.83 -23.23
C GLN A 288 1.04 -22.74 -24.46
N PRO A 289 0.70 -23.45 -25.56
CA PRO A 289 1.61 -23.63 -26.70
C PRO A 289 1.96 -22.35 -27.45
N ASP A 290 1.10 -21.34 -27.37
CA ASP A 290 1.30 -20.05 -28.06
C ASP A 290 1.93 -18.99 -27.16
N PHE A 291 2.25 -19.32 -25.91
CA PHE A 291 2.94 -18.41 -25.00
C PHE A 291 4.42 -18.30 -25.36
N LEU A 292 4.91 -17.08 -25.55
CA LEU A 292 6.29 -16.86 -26.05
C LEU A 292 7.35 -16.96 -24.94
N GLY A 293 6.96 -16.89 -23.67
CA GLY A 293 7.85 -17.04 -22.52
C GLY A 293 8.02 -18.50 -22.08
N THR A 294 8.50 -18.68 -20.86
CA THR A 294 8.69 -20.00 -20.25
C THR A 294 7.41 -20.44 -19.53
N VAL A 295 6.86 -21.59 -19.92
CA VAL A 295 5.72 -22.20 -19.22
C VAL A 295 6.22 -23.19 -18.17
N LEU A 296 5.85 -22.94 -16.90
CA LEU A 296 6.04 -23.90 -15.81
C LEU A 296 4.72 -24.65 -15.60
N ARG A 297 4.68 -25.91 -16.06
CA ARG A 297 3.45 -26.71 -16.01
C ARG A 297 3.22 -27.28 -14.64
N PHE A 298 2.39 -26.60 -13.85
CA PHE A 298 2.01 -27.02 -12.50
C PHE A 298 1.28 -28.37 -12.52
N GLY A 299 1.64 -29.29 -11.62
CA GLY A 299 1.12 -30.66 -11.57
C GLY A 299 1.83 -31.64 -12.49
N SER A 300 2.86 -31.21 -13.25
CA SER A 300 3.74 -32.10 -14.01
C SER A 300 4.72 -32.85 -13.11
N ASP A 301 5.50 -33.77 -13.69
CA ASP A 301 6.55 -34.47 -12.94
C ASP A 301 7.66 -33.54 -12.44
N GLU A 302 7.89 -32.43 -13.11
CA GLU A 302 8.90 -31.43 -12.76
C GLU A 302 8.41 -30.41 -11.73
N PHE A 303 7.14 -29.99 -11.84
CA PHE A 303 6.53 -28.96 -11.00
C PHE A 303 5.24 -29.48 -10.35
N LYS A 304 5.35 -30.46 -9.47
CA LYS A 304 4.18 -31.13 -8.83
C LYS A 304 3.43 -30.21 -7.90
N THR A 305 4.16 -29.38 -7.19
CA THR A 305 3.68 -28.49 -6.13
C THR A 305 4.33 -27.12 -6.24
N TRP A 306 3.93 -26.20 -5.39
CA TRP A 306 4.56 -24.88 -5.29
C TRP A 306 6.00 -24.92 -4.75
N GLU A 307 6.42 -25.99 -4.07
CA GLU A 307 7.80 -26.14 -3.58
C GLU A 307 8.82 -26.28 -4.73
N GLU A 308 8.47 -27.02 -5.79
CA GLU A 308 9.32 -27.12 -6.97
C GLU A 308 9.38 -25.79 -7.73
N ILE A 309 8.27 -25.04 -7.78
CA ILE A 309 8.25 -23.69 -8.34
C ILE A 309 9.17 -22.75 -7.55
N ILE A 310 9.10 -22.75 -6.21
CA ILE A 310 10.02 -22.00 -5.33
C ILE A 310 11.47 -22.38 -5.67
N THR A 311 11.79 -23.67 -5.69
CA THR A 311 13.12 -24.16 -5.95
C THR A 311 13.63 -23.72 -7.33
N TYR A 312 12.77 -23.70 -8.33
CA TYR A 312 13.10 -23.22 -9.68
C TYR A 312 13.52 -21.75 -9.65
N PHE A 313 12.71 -20.87 -9.06
CA PHE A 313 13.01 -19.44 -9.01
C PHE A 313 14.19 -19.10 -8.08
N GLU A 314 14.40 -19.84 -7.00
CA GLU A 314 15.60 -19.71 -6.13
C GLU A 314 16.88 -20.03 -6.91
N ARG A 315 16.86 -21.03 -7.83
CA ARG A 315 18.01 -21.37 -8.67
C ARG A 315 18.31 -20.37 -9.78
N LEU A 316 17.30 -19.64 -10.25
CA LEU A 316 17.52 -18.55 -11.22
C LEU A 316 18.26 -17.38 -10.56
N GLY A 317 18.40 -17.42 -9.26
CA GLY A 317 18.97 -16.36 -8.46
C GLY A 317 17.97 -15.22 -8.33
N GLY A 318 17.65 -14.82 -7.12
CA GLY A 318 17.07 -13.52 -6.89
C GLY A 318 18.13 -12.48 -7.29
N GLN A 319 18.23 -12.17 -8.57
CA GLN A 319 19.08 -11.11 -9.10
C GLN A 319 18.33 -9.82 -9.17
#